data_b78c1f05a3eb554df7e06e0105d2dc03
#
_entry.id   b78c1f05a3eb554df7e06e0105d2dc03
#
_cell.length_a   1.000
_cell.length_b   1.000
_cell.length_c   1.000
_cell.angle_alpha   90.00
_cell.angle_beta   90.00
_cell.angle_gamma   90.00
#
_symmetry.space_group_name_H-M   'P 1'
#
loop_
_entity.id
_entity.type
_entity.pdbx_description
1 polymer ?
#
loop_
_entity_poly.entity_id
_entity_poly.type
_entity_poly.pdbx_seq_one_letter_code
_entity_poly.pdbx_strand_id
1 'polypeptide(L)'
;MVEPAGTALVGVAVWGQNLYNSWRPRKVGIYGAAMVGKTTLDRYMTTPGEMEEIPDEERTGHMRLLGKYLLPKPTRKRISWKGDRRVVFSADLGGQERFWSLWIDDMVARQVEVVVYMFDERAFKGGDEALQQIAGFKYLVDCIINRQYRYRTLKSRWKGKKYVPRLIMLVANKADRFFDENAAMLWQQNRIGEHKVFDPFRDDLVRLQKAGVPSRRSFMATRIGWNVETTLIDLLST
;
A
#
# COMPACT_ATOMS: atom_id res chain seq x y z
N MET A 1 -50.45 3.53 -14.65
CA MET A 1 -49.56 2.39 -14.41
C MET A 1 -48.39 2.57 -15.37
N VAL A 2 -47.34 3.25 -14.91
CA VAL A 2 -46.10 3.41 -15.67
C VAL A 2 -44.98 2.98 -14.72
N GLU A 3 -44.14 2.11 -15.23
CA GLU A 3 -42.83 1.73 -14.86
C GLU A 3 -42.58 0.25 -14.61
N PRO A 4 -41.69 -0.34 -15.41
CA PRO A 4 -40.46 -0.87 -14.79
C PRO A 4 -39.19 -0.75 -15.66
N ALA A 5 -39.13 0.09 -16.69
CA ALA A 5 -37.95 0.14 -17.59
C ALA A 5 -36.74 0.89 -16.97
N GLY A 6 -36.97 1.86 -16.10
CA GLY A 6 -35.89 2.66 -15.50
C GLY A 6 -35.04 1.89 -14.49
N THR A 7 -35.65 1.06 -13.66
CA THR A 7 -34.96 0.26 -12.63
C THR A 7 -34.05 -0.85 -13.22
N ALA A 8 -34.46 -1.43 -14.34
CA ALA A 8 -33.67 -2.46 -15.02
C ALA A 8 -32.37 -1.90 -15.64
N LEU A 9 -32.45 -0.72 -16.27
CA LEU A 9 -31.29 -0.05 -16.87
C LEU A 9 -30.25 0.38 -15.83
N VAL A 10 -30.67 0.90 -14.68
CA VAL A 10 -29.79 1.23 -13.57
C VAL A 10 -29.11 -0.01 -13.00
N GLY A 11 -29.86 -1.10 -12.85
CA GLY A 11 -29.32 -2.40 -12.40
C GLY A 11 -28.22 -2.94 -13.33
N VAL A 12 -28.45 -2.89 -14.65
CA VAL A 12 -27.47 -3.35 -15.66
C VAL A 12 -26.23 -2.47 -15.68
N ALA A 13 -26.38 -1.14 -15.57
CA ALA A 13 -25.25 -0.21 -15.52
C ALA A 13 -24.40 -0.42 -14.26
N VAL A 14 -25.02 -0.58 -13.10
CA VAL A 14 -24.32 -0.87 -11.83
C VAL A 14 -23.64 -2.24 -11.89
N TRP A 15 -24.30 -3.25 -12.46
CA TRP A 15 -23.71 -4.59 -12.63
C TRP A 15 -22.54 -4.57 -13.61
N GLY A 16 -22.68 -3.88 -14.76
CA GLY A 16 -21.60 -3.69 -15.73
C GLY A 16 -20.41 -2.93 -15.14
N GLN A 17 -20.66 -1.92 -14.33
CA GLN A 17 -19.60 -1.14 -13.66
C GLN A 17 -18.90 -1.97 -12.57
N ASN A 18 -19.63 -2.78 -11.83
CA ASN A 18 -19.04 -3.73 -10.86
C ASN A 18 -18.22 -4.81 -11.55
N LEU A 19 -18.69 -5.38 -12.67
CA LEU A 19 -17.91 -6.29 -13.50
C LEU A 19 -16.65 -5.63 -14.04
N TYR A 20 -16.73 -4.42 -14.61
CA TYR A 20 -15.59 -3.69 -15.10
C TYR A 20 -14.56 -3.41 -14.00
N ASN A 21 -15.02 -2.96 -12.83
CA ASN A 21 -14.16 -2.71 -11.67
C ASN A 21 -13.52 -3.99 -11.12
N SER A 22 -14.23 -5.12 -11.16
CA SER A 22 -13.68 -6.42 -10.72
C SER A 22 -12.64 -6.98 -11.71
N TRP A 23 -12.66 -6.54 -12.97
CA TRP A 23 -11.75 -7.02 -14.01
C TRP A 23 -10.55 -6.09 -14.22
N ARG A 24 -10.69 -4.79 -13.95
CA ARG A 24 -9.60 -3.83 -14.10
C ARG A 24 -8.63 -3.96 -12.92
N PRO A 25 -7.40 -4.44 -13.15
CA PRO A 25 -6.44 -4.59 -12.07
C PRO A 25 -6.01 -3.21 -11.55
N ARG A 26 -6.08 -3.02 -10.24
CA ARG A 26 -5.53 -1.86 -9.56
C ARG A 26 -4.02 -2.02 -9.40
N LYS A 27 -3.28 -0.98 -9.66
CA LYS A 27 -1.84 -0.97 -9.53
C LYS A 27 -1.47 -0.47 -8.14
N VAL A 28 -1.05 -1.40 -7.29
CA VAL A 28 -0.68 -1.14 -5.91
C VAL A 28 0.83 -1.22 -5.75
N GLY A 29 1.43 -0.21 -5.13
CA GLY A 29 2.82 -0.22 -4.71
C GLY A 29 2.88 -0.50 -3.20
N ILE A 30 3.66 -1.50 -2.80
CA ILE A 30 3.85 -1.85 -1.38
C ILE A 30 5.28 -1.50 -1.02
N TYR A 31 5.44 -0.48 -0.19
CA TYR A 31 6.73 0.06 0.22
C TYR A 31 6.85 0.10 1.74
N GLY A 32 8.02 0.37 2.26
CA GLY A 32 8.30 0.42 3.70
C GLY A 32 9.66 -0.17 4.01
N ALA A 33 10.14 0.01 5.23
CA ALA A 33 11.45 -0.45 5.69
C ALA A 33 11.59 -1.99 5.61
N ALA A 34 12.78 -2.49 5.87
CA ALA A 34 13.00 -3.92 5.95
C ALA A 34 12.20 -4.53 7.12
N MET A 35 11.79 -5.79 6.97
CA MET A 35 11.14 -6.60 8.01
C MET A 35 9.78 -6.10 8.54
N VAL A 36 9.15 -5.11 7.90
CA VAL A 36 7.80 -4.62 8.28
C VAL A 36 6.66 -5.50 7.77
N GLY A 37 6.95 -6.62 7.07
CA GLY A 37 5.94 -7.59 6.62
C GLY A 37 5.42 -7.39 5.19
N LYS A 38 6.13 -6.67 4.32
CA LYS A 38 5.75 -6.50 2.90
C LYS A 38 5.62 -7.82 2.15
N THR A 39 6.62 -8.67 2.24
CA THR A 39 6.63 -10.00 1.61
C THR A 39 5.49 -10.86 2.16
N THR A 40 5.21 -10.78 3.47
CA THR A 40 4.07 -11.48 4.09
C THR A 40 2.75 -11.00 3.50
N LEU A 41 2.56 -9.68 3.35
CA LEU A 41 1.37 -9.12 2.71
C LEU A 41 1.25 -9.56 1.25
N ASP A 42 2.35 -9.55 0.51
CA ASP A 42 2.39 -9.97 -0.90
C ASP A 42 2.01 -11.45 -1.06
N ARG A 43 2.50 -12.32 -0.19
CA ARG A 43 2.12 -13.73 -0.12
C ARG A 43 0.67 -13.92 0.31
N TYR A 44 0.20 -13.21 1.35
CA TYR A 44 -1.17 -13.27 1.80
C TYR A 44 -2.18 -12.96 0.67
N MET A 45 -1.89 -11.96 -0.16
CA MET A 45 -2.72 -11.65 -1.33
C MET A 45 -2.73 -12.78 -2.37
N THR A 46 -1.73 -13.65 -2.38
CA THR A 46 -1.66 -14.80 -3.29
C THR A 46 -2.36 -16.03 -2.72
N THR A 47 -2.14 -16.28 -1.44
CA THR A 47 -2.69 -17.43 -0.70
C THR A 47 -3.18 -16.94 0.67
N PRO A 48 -4.46 -16.52 0.79
CA PRO A 48 -5.01 -16.05 2.06
C PRO A 48 -4.97 -17.14 3.13
N GLY A 49 -4.65 -16.77 4.37
CA GLY A 49 -4.58 -17.65 5.52
C GLY A 49 -3.46 -17.26 6.47
N GLU A 50 -3.29 -18.06 7.51
CA GLU A 50 -2.13 -17.92 8.42
C GLU A 50 -0.84 -18.17 7.65
N MET A 51 0.14 -17.30 7.85
CA MET A 51 1.43 -17.37 7.19
C MET A 51 2.50 -17.81 8.16
N GLU A 52 3.25 -18.84 7.80
CA GLU A 52 4.50 -19.20 8.47
C GLU A 52 5.52 -18.06 8.36
N GLU A 53 6.44 -18.02 9.31
CA GLU A 53 7.53 -17.05 9.30
C GLU A 53 8.42 -17.26 8.06
N ILE A 54 8.67 -16.18 7.32
CA ILE A 54 9.46 -16.25 6.10
C ILE A 54 10.93 -16.39 6.49
N PRO A 55 11.63 -17.47 6.07
CA PRO A 55 13.05 -17.62 6.32
C PRO A 55 13.87 -16.43 5.81
N ASP A 56 14.96 -16.10 6.49
CA ASP A 56 15.83 -14.97 6.14
C ASP A 56 16.35 -15.04 4.70
N GLU A 57 16.57 -16.24 4.21
CA GLU A 57 17.07 -16.53 2.85
C GLU A 57 16.09 -16.13 1.75
N GLU A 58 14.79 -16.13 2.05
CA GLU A 58 13.72 -15.73 1.12
C GLU A 58 13.36 -14.23 1.22
N ARG A 59 14.05 -13.49 2.08
CA ARG A 59 13.80 -12.05 2.22
C ARG A 59 14.34 -11.29 1.00
N THR A 60 13.60 -10.31 0.56
CA THR A 60 13.80 -9.52 -0.69
C THR A 60 15.12 -8.70 -0.71
N GLY A 61 16.16 -9.17 -0.03
CA GLY A 61 17.49 -8.53 0.01
C GLY A 61 18.44 -8.91 -1.11
N HIS A 62 18.13 -9.96 -1.88
CA HIS A 62 19.13 -10.67 -2.70
C HIS A 62 19.02 -10.50 -4.22
N MET A 63 18.17 -9.60 -4.73
CA MET A 63 18.11 -9.35 -6.18
C MET A 63 19.31 -8.52 -6.67
N ARG A 64 20.50 -9.10 -6.61
CA ARG A 64 21.71 -8.56 -7.22
C ARG A 64 22.10 -9.42 -8.42
N LEU A 65 21.45 -9.23 -9.55
CA LEU A 65 21.89 -9.79 -10.81
C LEU A 65 22.86 -8.80 -11.48
N LEU A 66 24.13 -9.18 -11.61
CA LEU A 66 25.17 -8.47 -12.38
C LEU A 66 25.39 -6.99 -12.00
N GLY A 67 25.31 -6.64 -10.71
CA GLY A 67 25.58 -5.28 -10.25
C GLY A 67 24.50 -4.25 -10.58
N LYS A 68 23.39 -4.66 -11.21
CA LYS A 68 22.24 -3.80 -11.49
C LYS A 68 21.01 -4.31 -10.73
N TYR A 69 20.32 -3.41 -10.03
CA TYR A 69 19.02 -3.72 -9.44
C TYR A 69 17.95 -3.70 -10.53
N LEU A 70 17.29 -4.81 -10.74
CA LEU A 70 16.14 -4.91 -11.64
C LEU A 70 14.86 -4.72 -10.84
N LEU A 71 13.90 -3.99 -11.42
CA LEU A 71 12.56 -3.95 -10.84
C LEU A 71 11.91 -5.33 -10.99
N PRO A 72 11.39 -5.93 -9.89
CA PRO A 72 10.70 -7.19 -9.98
C PRO A 72 9.46 -7.05 -10.85
N LYS A 73 9.11 -8.11 -11.58
CA LYS A 73 7.88 -8.11 -12.38
C LYS A 73 6.67 -8.14 -11.45
N PRO A 74 5.70 -7.23 -11.64
CA PRO A 74 4.50 -7.25 -10.84
C PRO A 74 3.68 -8.51 -11.14
N THR A 75 3.12 -9.11 -10.12
CA THR A 75 2.24 -10.27 -10.23
C THR A 75 0.78 -9.87 -10.04
N ARG A 76 -0.11 -10.60 -10.73
CA ARG A 76 -1.55 -10.41 -10.62
C ARG A 76 -2.08 -11.24 -9.46
N LYS A 77 -2.77 -10.60 -8.53
CA LYS A 77 -3.34 -11.21 -7.34
C LYS A 77 -4.83 -10.93 -7.28
N ARG A 78 -5.58 -11.84 -6.69
CA ARG A 78 -7.03 -11.68 -6.49
C ARG A 78 -7.31 -11.55 -5.01
N ILE A 79 -8.07 -10.54 -4.65
CA ILE A 79 -8.52 -10.31 -3.28
C ILE A 79 -10.04 -10.45 -3.29
N SER A 80 -10.58 -11.20 -2.34
CA SER A 80 -12.02 -11.39 -2.20
C SER A 80 -12.41 -11.20 -0.74
N TRP A 81 -13.41 -10.35 -0.49
CA TRP A 81 -13.97 -10.12 0.82
C TRP A 81 -15.46 -9.83 0.73
N LYS A 82 -16.27 -10.56 1.49
CA LYS A 82 -17.74 -10.39 1.54
C LYS A 82 -18.41 -10.27 0.15
N GLY A 83 -17.96 -11.08 -0.81
CA GLY A 83 -18.50 -11.10 -2.17
C GLY A 83 -17.90 -10.08 -3.14
N ASP A 84 -17.13 -9.08 -2.65
CA ASP A 84 -16.37 -8.18 -3.52
C ASP A 84 -15.07 -8.84 -3.97
N ARG A 85 -14.78 -8.78 -5.27
CA ARG A 85 -13.56 -9.35 -5.86
C ARG A 85 -12.78 -8.27 -6.55
N ARG A 86 -11.51 -8.13 -6.17
CA ARG A 86 -10.61 -7.14 -6.76
C ARG A 86 -9.35 -7.81 -7.30
N VAL A 87 -8.82 -7.24 -8.34
CA VAL A 87 -7.54 -7.66 -8.92
C VAL A 87 -6.49 -6.60 -8.64
N VAL A 88 -5.36 -7.03 -8.11
CA VAL A 88 -4.23 -6.18 -7.75
C VAL A 88 -3.01 -6.57 -8.56
N PHE A 89 -2.28 -5.58 -9.04
CA PHE A 89 -0.92 -5.73 -9.54
C PHE A 89 0.04 -5.13 -8.52
N SER A 90 0.82 -5.97 -7.86
CA SER A 90 1.86 -5.56 -6.91
C SER A 90 3.19 -6.25 -7.19
N ALA A 91 4.26 -5.67 -6.67
CA ALA A 91 5.60 -6.25 -6.68
C ALA A 91 6.22 -6.09 -5.30
N ASP A 92 6.94 -7.10 -4.83
CA ASP A 92 7.69 -7.03 -3.58
C ASP A 92 9.03 -6.34 -3.81
N LEU A 93 9.30 -5.26 -3.09
CA LEU A 93 10.49 -4.43 -3.20
C LEU A 93 11.23 -4.36 -1.86
N GLY A 94 12.56 -4.43 -1.94
CA GLY A 94 13.42 -4.32 -0.76
C GLY A 94 13.17 -3.04 0.03
N GLY A 95 13.22 -3.13 1.37
CA GLY A 95 12.94 -2.01 2.27
C GLY A 95 14.18 -1.26 2.76
N GLN A 96 15.38 -1.71 2.42
CA GLN A 96 16.62 -1.03 2.80
C GLN A 96 16.78 0.28 2.01
N GLU A 97 17.46 1.27 2.58
CA GLU A 97 17.66 2.60 2.01
C GLU A 97 18.18 2.56 0.56
N ARG A 98 19.13 1.67 0.29
CA ARG A 98 19.67 1.47 -1.07
C ARG A 98 18.60 1.13 -2.13
N PHE A 99 17.40 0.70 -1.74
CA PHE A 99 16.29 0.36 -2.63
C PHE A 99 15.23 1.46 -2.75
N TRP A 100 15.29 2.54 -1.97
CA TRP A 100 14.24 3.57 -1.99
C TRP A 100 14.09 4.22 -3.36
N SER A 101 15.19 4.41 -4.08
CA SER A 101 15.12 4.91 -5.46
C SER A 101 14.32 3.98 -6.39
N LEU A 102 14.30 2.67 -6.13
CA LEU A 102 13.53 1.70 -6.89
C LEU A 102 12.03 1.81 -6.60
N TRP A 103 11.64 2.27 -5.41
CA TRP A 103 10.22 2.53 -5.10
C TRP A 103 9.67 3.59 -6.05
N ILE A 104 10.44 4.66 -6.27
CA ILE A 104 10.06 5.75 -7.16
C ILE A 104 10.04 5.30 -8.62
N ASP A 105 11.07 4.56 -9.04
CA ASP A 105 11.12 3.96 -10.38
C ASP A 105 9.89 3.06 -10.63
N ASP A 106 9.52 2.23 -9.66
CA ASP A 106 8.37 1.34 -9.72
C ASP A 106 7.05 2.11 -9.78
N MET A 107 6.86 3.11 -8.90
CA MET A 107 5.67 3.96 -8.91
C MET A 107 5.44 4.58 -10.28
N VAL A 108 6.46 5.18 -10.87
CA VAL A 108 6.35 5.87 -12.16
C VAL A 108 6.20 4.88 -13.32
N ALA A 109 7.01 3.82 -13.35
CA ALA A 109 6.98 2.85 -14.45
C ALA A 109 5.62 2.15 -14.57
N ARG A 110 5.05 1.76 -13.43
CA ARG A 110 3.73 1.11 -13.37
C ARG A 110 2.56 2.07 -13.33
N GLN A 111 2.78 3.36 -13.07
CA GLN A 111 1.69 4.32 -12.77
C GLN A 111 0.85 3.79 -11.61
N VAL A 112 1.49 3.56 -10.47
CA VAL A 112 0.87 3.02 -9.26
C VAL A 112 -0.29 3.92 -8.84
N GLU A 113 -1.48 3.37 -8.70
CA GLU A 113 -2.68 4.12 -8.32
C GLU A 113 -2.76 4.32 -6.81
N VAL A 114 -2.36 3.29 -6.08
CA VAL A 114 -2.40 3.27 -4.62
C VAL A 114 -1.05 2.88 -4.07
N VAL A 115 -0.53 3.72 -3.19
CA VAL A 115 0.72 3.51 -2.48
C VAL A 115 0.39 3.02 -1.07
N VAL A 116 0.86 1.85 -0.70
CA VAL A 116 0.81 1.32 0.66
C VAL A 116 2.20 1.46 1.26
N TYR A 117 2.36 2.31 2.26
CA TYR A 117 3.56 2.36 3.06
C TYR A 117 3.36 1.60 4.36
N MET A 118 4.15 0.53 4.53
CA MET A 118 4.10 -0.32 5.72
C MET A 118 5.20 0.01 6.70
N PHE A 119 4.83 0.07 7.98
CA PHE A 119 5.73 0.20 9.12
C PHE A 119 5.22 -0.67 10.28
N ASP A 120 5.98 -0.78 11.36
CA ASP A 120 5.58 -1.52 12.56
C ASP A 120 5.92 -0.74 13.85
N GLU A 121 5.68 -1.38 15.00
CA GLU A 121 5.83 -0.76 16.32
C GLU A 121 7.23 -0.17 16.59
N ARG A 122 8.25 -0.60 15.86
CA ARG A 122 9.61 -0.07 16.00
C ARG A 122 9.69 1.41 15.63
N ALA A 123 8.81 1.88 14.74
CA ALA A 123 8.78 3.29 14.33
C ALA A 123 8.55 4.27 15.49
N PHE A 124 7.86 3.86 16.55
CA PHE A 124 7.58 4.71 17.72
C PHE A 124 8.37 4.33 18.98
N LYS A 125 9.08 3.20 18.93
CA LYS A 125 9.95 2.77 20.05
C LYS A 125 11.31 3.48 20.09
N GLY A 126 11.67 4.19 19.02
CA GLY A 126 12.95 4.88 18.87
C GLY A 126 14.08 3.97 18.35
N GLY A 127 15.28 4.55 18.20
CA GLY A 127 16.45 3.85 17.68
C GLY A 127 16.58 3.89 16.15
N ASP A 128 17.60 3.22 15.61
CA ASP A 128 17.96 3.29 14.20
C ASP A 128 16.85 2.72 13.27
N GLU A 129 16.16 1.70 13.73
CA GLU A 129 15.05 1.11 12.97
C GLU A 129 13.86 2.05 12.86
N ALA A 130 13.58 2.85 13.90
CA ALA A 130 12.57 3.90 13.87
C ALA A 130 12.95 4.97 12.85
N LEU A 131 14.19 5.45 12.93
CA LEU A 131 14.71 6.46 12.01
C LEU A 131 14.62 5.99 10.55
N GLN A 132 14.97 4.73 10.28
CA GLN A 132 14.86 4.17 8.93
C GLN A 132 13.41 4.12 8.42
N GLN A 133 12.45 3.73 9.27
CA GLN A 133 11.04 3.67 8.89
C GLN A 133 10.47 5.07 8.61
N ILE A 134 10.78 6.04 9.46
CA ILE A 134 10.34 7.43 9.31
C ILE A 134 11.00 8.08 8.09
N ALA A 135 12.32 7.93 7.94
CA ALA A 135 13.07 8.49 6.81
C ALA A 135 12.62 7.91 5.47
N GLY A 136 12.28 6.62 5.41
CA GLY A 136 11.75 5.98 4.21
C GLY A 136 10.41 6.56 3.78
N PHE A 137 9.50 6.84 4.73
CA PHE A 137 8.23 7.50 4.44
C PHE A 137 8.45 8.94 3.96
N LYS A 138 9.28 9.70 4.69
CA LYS A 138 9.64 11.07 4.32
C LYS A 138 10.23 11.14 2.91
N TYR A 139 11.17 10.25 2.58
CA TYR A 139 11.74 10.16 1.23
C TYR A 139 10.67 9.96 0.16
N LEU A 140 9.72 9.04 0.39
CA LEU A 140 8.62 8.77 -0.52
C LEU A 140 7.73 10.00 -0.68
N VAL A 141 7.36 10.66 0.42
CA VAL A 141 6.55 11.89 0.43
C VAL A 141 7.26 13.02 -0.32
N ASP A 142 8.55 13.24 -0.04
CA ASP A 142 9.35 14.26 -0.71
C ASP A 142 9.38 14.05 -2.24
N CYS A 143 9.59 12.82 -2.68
CA CYS A 143 9.58 12.49 -4.10
C CYS A 143 8.21 12.73 -4.76
N ILE A 144 7.12 12.41 -4.07
CA ILE A 144 5.76 12.60 -4.59
C ILE A 144 5.40 14.08 -4.67
N ILE A 145 5.62 14.85 -3.61
CA ILE A 145 5.27 16.27 -3.54
C ILE A 145 6.11 17.09 -4.53
N ASN A 146 7.42 16.88 -4.53
CA ASN A 146 8.35 17.62 -5.38
C ASN A 146 8.43 17.04 -6.79
N ARG A 147 7.70 15.94 -7.08
CA ARG A 147 7.73 15.23 -8.36
C ARG A 147 9.14 14.87 -8.80
N GLN A 148 9.99 14.52 -7.86
CA GLN A 148 11.38 14.13 -8.07
C GLN A 148 11.47 12.67 -8.52
N TYR A 149 11.01 12.40 -9.75
CA TYR A 149 11.00 11.06 -10.31
C TYR A 149 12.22 10.81 -11.18
N ARG A 150 12.85 9.65 -11.01
CA ARG A 150 13.85 9.16 -11.96
C ARG A 150 13.16 8.57 -13.17
N TYR A 151 13.65 8.93 -14.35
CA TYR A 151 13.08 8.46 -15.60
C TYR A 151 14.09 7.60 -16.35
N ARG A 152 13.76 6.35 -16.56
CA ARG A 152 14.63 5.41 -17.31
C ARG A 152 14.50 5.56 -18.82
N THR A 153 13.38 6.07 -19.31
CA THR A 153 13.07 6.23 -20.73
C THR A 153 12.33 7.53 -21.00
N LEU A 154 12.35 8.02 -22.24
CA LEU A 154 11.53 9.17 -22.65
C LEU A 154 10.03 8.96 -22.38
N LYS A 155 9.54 7.74 -22.58
CA LYS A 155 8.15 7.36 -22.30
C LYS A 155 7.83 7.46 -20.80
N SER A 156 8.75 7.02 -19.91
CA SER A 156 8.56 7.16 -18.47
C SER A 156 8.63 8.62 -18.02
N ARG A 157 9.47 9.45 -18.65
CA ARG A 157 9.54 10.88 -18.40
C ARG A 157 8.22 11.58 -18.72
N TRP A 158 7.63 11.26 -19.86
CA TRP A 158 6.35 11.85 -20.27
C TRP A 158 5.21 11.42 -19.33
N LYS A 159 5.15 10.13 -18.97
CA LYS A 159 4.18 9.60 -18.01
C LYS A 159 4.37 10.19 -16.61
N GLY A 160 5.62 10.33 -16.16
CA GLY A 160 5.95 10.82 -14.81
C GLY A 160 5.56 12.28 -14.58
N LYS A 161 5.60 13.13 -15.63
CA LYS A 161 5.19 14.53 -15.50
C LYS A 161 3.75 14.72 -14.99
N LYS A 162 2.86 13.77 -15.28
CA LYS A 162 1.44 13.81 -14.90
C LYS A 162 1.11 12.83 -13.77
N TYR A 163 2.10 12.07 -13.29
CA TYR A 163 1.86 11.03 -12.31
C TYR A 163 1.70 11.61 -10.91
N VAL A 164 0.61 11.26 -10.26
CA VAL A 164 0.36 11.43 -8.83
C VAL A 164 -0.44 10.20 -8.39
N PRO A 165 -0.08 9.52 -7.30
CA PRO A 165 -0.90 8.43 -6.79
C PRO A 165 -2.27 8.97 -6.33
N ARG A 166 -3.31 8.16 -6.50
CA ARG A 166 -4.67 8.52 -6.06
C ARG A 166 -4.83 8.50 -4.55
N LEU A 167 -4.08 7.60 -3.90
CA LEU A 167 -4.16 7.39 -2.47
C LEU A 167 -2.80 6.93 -1.95
N ILE A 168 -2.42 7.46 -0.78
CA ILE A 168 -1.35 6.91 0.04
C ILE A 168 -1.96 6.34 1.30
N MET A 169 -1.76 5.05 1.54
CA MET A 169 -2.18 4.40 2.76
C MET A 169 -0.96 4.14 3.64
N LEU A 170 -0.97 4.69 4.83
CA LEU A 170 0.02 4.44 5.88
C LEU A 170 -0.51 3.31 6.77
N VAL A 171 0.20 2.19 6.76
CA VAL A 171 -0.25 0.96 7.43
C VAL A 171 0.70 0.57 8.55
N ALA A 172 0.20 0.57 9.78
CA ALA A 172 0.89 -0.02 10.93
C ALA A 172 0.62 -1.52 10.94
N ASN A 173 1.62 -2.30 10.53
CA ASN A 173 1.57 -3.76 10.54
C ASN A 173 2.02 -4.34 11.87
N LYS A 174 1.81 -5.65 12.07
CA LYS A 174 2.05 -6.34 13.33
C LYS A 174 1.24 -5.74 14.49
N ALA A 175 0.00 -5.35 14.20
CA ALA A 175 -0.90 -4.75 15.18
C ALA A 175 -1.11 -5.64 16.41
N ASP A 176 -1.01 -6.96 16.25
CA ASP A 176 -1.00 -7.95 17.33
C ASP A 176 0.01 -7.65 18.46
N ARG A 177 1.03 -6.83 18.20
CA ARG A 177 2.07 -6.48 19.18
C ARG A 177 1.82 -5.18 19.95
N PHE A 178 0.87 -4.34 19.50
CA PHE A 178 0.63 -3.02 20.10
C PHE A 178 -0.86 -2.63 20.18
N PHE A 179 -1.76 -3.54 19.82
CA PHE A 179 -3.19 -3.31 19.85
C PHE A 179 -3.67 -3.39 21.32
N ASP A 180 -3.70 -2.23 21.97
CA ASP A 180 -4.14 -2.04 23.34
C ASP A 180 -5.61 -1.58 23.41
N GLU A 181 -6.12 -1.34 24.62
CA GLU A 181 -7.50 -0.85 24.84
C GLU A 181 -7.77 0.47 24.14
N ASN A 182 -6.79 1.37 24.09
CA ASN A 182 -6.90 2.65 23.40
C ASN A 182 -7.02 2.43 21.88
N ALA A 183 -6.22 1.53 21.32
CA ALA A 183 -6.33 1.15 19.91
C ALA A 183 -7.71 0.54 19.59
N ALA A 184 -8.23 -0.31 20.47
CA ALA A 184 -9.56 -0.90 20.33
C ALA A 184 -10.68 0.16 20.35
N MET A 185 -10.60 1.11 21.27
CA MET A 185 -11.55 2.22 21.34
C MET A 185 -11.51 3.08 20.08
N LEU A 186 -10.34 3.50 19.64
CA LEU A 186 -10.16 4.30 18.42
C LEU A 186 -10.63 3.53 17.16
N TRP A 187 -10.40 2.22 17.14
CA TRP A 187 -10.90 1.34 16.07
C TRP A 187 -12.43 1.35 16.01
N GLN A 188 -13.11 1.12 17.14
CA GLN A 188 -14.57 1.13 17.22
C GLN A 188 -15.18 2.49 16.81
N GLN A 189 -14.49 3.59 17.12
CA GLN A 189 -14.89 4.95 16.77
C GLN A 189 -14.51 5.36 15.33
N ASN A 190 -13.90 4.47 14.54
CA ASN A 190 -13.33 4.77 13.22
C ASN A 190 -12.30 5.93 13.24
N ARG A 191 -11.58 6.08 14.35
CA ARG A 191 -10.61 7.14 14.61
C ARG A 191 -9.17 6.60 14.73
N ILE A 192 -8.90 5.45 14.15
CA ILE A 192 -7.61 4.75 14.26
C ILE A 192 -6.41 5.63 13.87
N GLY A 193 -6.62 6.58 12.97
CA GLY A 193 -5.61 7.54 12.55
C GLY A 193 -5.10 8.48 13.65
N GLU A 194 -5.76 8.54 14.81
CA GLU A 194 -5.36 9.35 15.96
C GLU A 194 -4.48 8.57 16.95
N HIS A 195 -4.26 7.28 16.70
CA HIS A 195 -3.41 6.47 17.56
C HIS A 195 -1.94 6.94 17.48
N LYS A 196 -1.26 6.97 18.64
CA LYS A 196 0.13 7.42 18.82
C LYS A 196 1.14 6.78 17.88
N VAL A 197 0.87 5.58 17.37
CA VAL A 197 1.74 4.87 16.42
C VAL A 197 1.96 5.67 15.12
N PHE A 198 1.05 6.57 14.77
CA PHE A 198 1.15 7.43 13.58
C PHE A 198 1.81 8.77 13.85
N ASP A 199 2.10 9.12 15.10
CA ASP A 199 2.70 10.42 15.47
C ASP A 199 4.01 10.72 14.75
N PRO A 200 4.94 9.75 14.58
CA PRO A 200 6.20 10.00 13.87
C PRO A 200 6.03 10.44 12.40
N PHE A 201 4.87 10.19 11.83
CA PHE A 201 4.56 10.48 10.42
C PHE A 201 3.62 11.67 10.23
N ARG A 202 3.21 12.33 11.33
CA ARG A 202 2.17 13.38 11.33
C ARG A 202 2.52 14.54 10.39
N ASP A 203 3.74 15.03 10.45
CA ASP A 203 4.18 16.18 9.63
C ASP A 203 4.12 15.84 8.14
N ASP A 204 4.56 14.66 7.75
CA ASP A 204 4.53 14.22 6.36
C ASP A 204 3.10 13.98 5.87
N LEU A 205 2.20 13.50 6.72
CA LEU A 205 0.77 13.39 6.39
C LEU A 205 0.12 14.77 6.18
N VAL A 206 0.48 15.76 7.00
CA VAL A 206 0.03 17.17 6.81
C VAL A 206 0.57 17.73 5.49
N ARG A 207 1.83 17.45 5.16
CA ARG A 207 2.44 17.87 3.88
C ARG A 207 1.71 17.25 2.67
N LEU A 208 1.36 15.97 2.73
CA LEU A 208 0.56 15.31 1.68
C LEU A 208 -0.80 15.97 1.52
N GLN A 209 -1.50 16.24 2.65
CA GLN A 209 -2.80 16.90 2.63
C GLN A 209 -2.72 18.29 1.99
N LYS A 210 -1.71 19.11 2.37
CA LYS A 210 -1.46 20.43 1.76
C LYS A 210 -1.15 20.34 0.25
N ALA A 211 -0.52 19.25 -0.17
CA ALA A 211 -0.23 19.00 -1.59
C ALA A 211 -1.43 18.40 -2.38
N GLY A 212 -2.59 18.23 -1.72
CA GLY A 212 -3.79 17.65 -2.34
C GLY A 212 -3.67 16.14 -2.63
N VAL A 213 -2.77 15.44 -1.95
CA VAL A 213 -2.60 13.98 -2.09
C VAL A 213 -3.38 13.28 -0.97
N PRO A 214 -4.47 12.54 -1.29
CA PRO A 214 -5.25 11.84 -0.29
C PRO A 214 -4.42 10.83 0.47
N SER A 215 -4.56 10.79 1.80
CA SER A 215 -3.91 9.80 2.65
C SER A 215 -4.89 9.18 3.64
N ARG A 216 -4.70 7.89 3.93
CA ARG A 216 -5.45 7.13 4.93
C ARG A 216 -4.49 6.37 5.85
N ARG A 217 -4.98 5.96 6.99
CA ARG A 217 -4.24 5.21 8.00
C ARG A 217 -5.00 3.94 8.34
N SER A 218 -4.29 2.84 8.55
CA SER A 218 -4.91 1.58 8.95
C SER A 218 -3.96 0.75 9.80
N PHE A 219 -4.53 -0.20 10.53
CA PHE A 219 -3.82 -1.26 11.22
C PHE A 219 -4.02 -2.57 10.49
N MET A 220 -3.03 -3.43 10.52
CA MET A 220 -3.17 -4.83 10.12
C MET A 220 -2.16 -5.72 10.86
N ALA A 221 -2.44 -7.01 10.87
CA ALA A 221 -1.49 -8.03 11.29
C ALA A 221 -1.43 -9.11 10.21
N THR A 222 -0.53 -8.92 9.26
CA THR A 222 -0.47 -9.75 8.04
C THR A 222 -0.18 -11.22 8.32
N ARG A 223 0.54 -11.53 9.42
CA ARG A 223 0.88 -12.90 9.77
C ARG A 223 -0.37 -13.74 10.13
N ILE A 224 -1.30 -13.14 10.85
CA ILE A 224 -2.54 -13.80 11.30
C ILE A 224 -3.75 -13.42 10.44
N GLY A 225 -3.54 -12.70 9.35
CA GLY A 225 -4.62 -12.26 8.44
C GLY A 225 -5.58 -11.23 9.02
N TRP A 226 -5.30 -10.66 10.22
CA TRP A 226 -6.20 -9.72 10.85
C TRP A 226 -6.27 -8.38 10.10
N ASN A 227 -7.48 -7.98 9.77
CA ASN A 227 -7.82 -6.72 9.08
C ASN A 227 -7.11 -6.51 7.72
N VAL A 228 -6.59 -7.55 7.11
CA VAL A 228 -5.87 -7.44 5.83
C VAL A 228 -6.86 -7.21 4.69
N GLU A 229 -7.87 -8.08 4.55
CA GLU A 229 -8.87 -7.99 3.47
C GLU A 229 -9.66 -6.70 3.56
N THR A 230 -10.13 -6.30 4.75
CA THR A 230 -10.89 -5.08 4.96
C THR A 230 -10.07 -3.86 4.53
N THR A 231 -8.81 -3.77 4.99
CA THR A 231 -7.91 -2.69 4.61
C THR A 231 -7.66 -2.64 3.11
N LEU A 232 -7.45 -3.80 2.47
CA LEU A 232 -7.20 -3.88 1.03
C LEU A 232 -8.45 -3.53 0.21
N ILE A 233 -9.64 -3.97 0.62
CA ILE A 233 -10.90 -3.65 -0.07
C ILE A 233 -11.21 -2.15 0.05
N ASP A 234 -11.08 -1.56 1.24
CA ASP A 234 -11.26 -0.12 1.43
C ASP A 234 -10.32 0.69 0.53
N LEU A 235 -9.09 0.24 0.43
CA LEU A 235 -8.05 0.83 -0.41
C LEU A 235 -8.39 0.74 -1.90
N LEU A 236 -9.05 -0.33 -2.33
CA LEU A 236 -9.39 -0.59 -3.73
C LEU A 236 -10.75 0.01 -4.13
N SER A 237 -11.56 0.41 -3.16
CA SER A 237 -12.89 1.01 -3.37
C SER A 237 -12.84 2.53 -3.61
N THR A 238 -11.66 3.12 -3.48
CA THR A 238 -11.38 4.53 -3.77
C THR A 238 -10.94 4.68 -5.24
#